data_1181807feb7559a0591b22b71e322ef9
#
_entry.id   1181807feb7559a0591b22b71e322ef9
#
_cell.length_a   1.000
_cell.length_b   1.000
_cell.length_c   1.000
_cell.angle_alpha   90.00
_cell.angle_beta   90.00
_cell.angle_gamma   90.00
#
_symmetry.space_group_name_H-M   'P 1'
#
loop_
_entity.id
_entity.type
_entity.pdbx_description
1 polymer ?
#
loop_
_entity_poly.entity_id
_entity_poly.type
_entity_poly.pdbx_seq_one_letter_code
_entity_poly.pdbx_strand_id
1 'polypeptide(L)'
;GFCYDTYMTRSEFDEIDPAERAHSMLKTLVVADEDEATVSTILRHYDAALDGEISQENKYADMDKRREACTDVFDYGTDYFYSEITSGSEQYAFFSVPYDKAWSATVNGKSAEILNINGLMAVKVDAGKNCIRFHYSPTPLWCGIGVSAISILLTAIYLLAGRRSRKSKKEVL
;
A
#
# COMPACT_ATOMS: atom_id res chain seq x y z
N GLY A 1 -1.70 -4.08 -9.32
CA GLY A 1 -2.91 -3.40 -8.84
C GLY A 1 -4.06 -3.50 -9.82
N PHE A 2 -5.24 -3.18 -9.39
CA PHE A 2 -6.45 -3.15 -10.21
C PHE A 2 -7.49 -2.21 -9.59
N CYS A 3 -8.41 -1.71 -10.42
CA CYS A 3 -9.51 -0.86 -9.97
C CYS A 3 -10.78 -1.65 -9.72
N TYR A 4 -11.60 -1.14 -8.79
CA TYR A 4 -12.96 -1.59 -8.54
C TYR A 4 -13.96 -0.49 -8.84
N ASP A 5 -15.12 -0.87 -9.38
CA ASP A 5 -16.25 0.03 -9.63
C ASP A 5 -17.23 0.05 -8.46
N THR A 6 -17.21 -1.01 -7.65
CA THR A 6 -18.16 -1.23 -6.56
C THR A 6 -17.46 -1.64 -5.28
N TYR A 7 -18.11 -1.38 -4.15
CA TYR A 7 -17.74 -1.87 -2.84
C TYR A 7 -18.88 -2.64 -2.16
N MET A 8 -18.52 -3.45 -1.16
CA MET A 8 -19.43 -4.13 -0.25
C MET A 8 -18.83 -4.05 1.15
N THR A 9 -19.64 -3.96 2.17
CA THR A 9 -19.18 -3.92 3.56
C THR A 9 -18.73 -5.28 4.05
N ARG A 10 -17.94 -5.31 5.11
CA ARG A 10 -17.49 -6.55 5.74
C ARG A 10 -18.66 -7.35 6.29
N SER A 11 -19.64 -6.69 6.88
CA SER A 11 -20.83 -7.33 7.41
C SER A 11 -21.62 -8.06 6.31
N GLU A 12 -21.83 -7.44 5.15
CA GLU A 12 -22.48 -8.07 4.00
C GLU A 12 -21.67 -9.24 3.42
N PHE A 13 -20.35 -9.06 3.33
CA PHE A 13 -19.45 -10.15 2.88
C PHE A 13 -19.54 -11.38 3.78
N ASP A 14 -19.69 -11.20 5.09
CA ASP A 14 -19.77 -12.29 6.05
C ASP A 14 -21.12 -13.04 5.98
N GLU A 15 -22.15 -12.45 5.37
CA GLU A 15 -23.42 -13.11 5.06
C GLU A 15 -23.37 -13.99 3.79
N ILE A 16 -22.38 -13.78 2.90
CA ILE A 16 -22.17 -14.58 1.70
C ILE A 16 -21.76 -16.00 2.07
N ASP A 17 -22.26 -16.99 1.33
CA ASP A 17 -21.82 -18.39 1.46
C ASP A 17 -20.27 -18.47 1.39
N PRO A 18 -19.60 -19.13 2.36
CA PRO A 18 -18.15 -19.24 2.38
C PRO A 18 -17.54 -19.79 1.08
N ALA A 19 -18.27 -20.61 0.32
CA ALA A 19 -17.83 -21.13 -0.97
C ALA A 19 -17.78 -20.03 -2.07
N GLU A 20 -18.54 -18.97 -1.91
CA GLU A 20 -18.65 -17.85 -2.88
C GLU A 20 -17.86 -16.61 -2.48
N ARG A 21 -17.37 -16.51 -1.24
CA ARG A 21 -16.63 -15.36 -0.73
C ARG A 21 -15.40 -14.99 -1.57
N ALA A 22 -14.64 -15.99 -2.00
CA ALA A 22 -13.49 -15.75 -2.87
C ALA A 22 -13.89 -15.17 -4.24
N HIS A 23 -15.07 -15.53 -4.72
CA HIS A 23 -15.61 -15.00 -5.97
C HIS A 23 -16.13 -13.56 -5.79
N SER A 24 -16.78 -13.24 -4.68
CA SER A 24 -17.26 -11.87 -4.43
C SER A 24 -16.12 -10.85 -4.50
N MET A 25 -14.92 -11.20 -4.02
CA MET A 25 -13.73 -10.34 -4.09
C MET A 25 -13.22 -10.09 -5.52
N LEU A 26 -13.66 -10.87 -6.51
CA LEU A 26 -13.40 -10.57 -7.92
C LEU A 26 -14.35 -9.48 -8.46
N LYS A 27 -15.57 -9.41 -7.93
CA LYS A 27 -16.59 -8.46 -8.38
C LYS A 27 -16.47 -7.10 -7.71
N THR A 28 -16.26 -7.09 -6.40
CA THR A 28 -16.41 -5.89 -5.59
C THR A 28 -15.32 -5.79 -4.54
N LEU A 29 -14.97 -4.57 -4.14
CA LEU A 29 -14.03 -4.31 -3.05
C LEU A 29 -14.73 -4.54 -1.72
N VAL A 30 -14.23 -5.46 -0.91
CA VAL A 30 -14.72 -5.64 0.45
C VAL A 30 -14.02 -4.63 1.35
N VAL A 31 -14.78 -3.81 2.07
CA VAL A 31 -14.27 -2.77 2.98
C VAL A 31 -14.76 -3.00 4.40
N ALA A 32 -14.02 -2.54 5.39
CA ALA A 32 -14.49 -2.51 6.76
C ALA A 32 -15.71 -1.58 6.89
N ASP A 33 -16.65 -1.90 7.77
CA ASP A 33 -17.89 -1.13 7.90
C ASP A 33 -17.62 0.34 8.28
N GLU A 34 -16.52 0.60 9.04
CA GLU A 34 -16.07 1.94 9.39
C GLU A 34 -15.54 2.76 8.20
N ASP A 35 -15.07 2.10 7.14
CA ASP A 35 -14.50 2.74 5.94
C ASP A 35 -15.56 3.04 4.86
N GLU A 36 -16.79 2.55 5.04
CA GLU A 36 -17.88 2.71 4.07
C GLU A 36 -18.11 4.18 3.67
N ALA A 37 -18.15 5.07 4.66
CA ALA A 37 -18.37 6.49 4.41
C ALA A 37 -17.32 7.13 3.52
N THR A 38 -16.07 6.66 3.59
CA THR A 38 -14.96 7.15 2.77
C THR A 38 -15.05 6.59 1.35
N VAL A 39 -15.26 5.29 1.22
CA VAL A 39 -15.26 4.58 -0.06
C VAL A 39 -16.49 4.90 -0.90
N SER A 40 -17.66 5.07 -0.28
CA SER A 40 -18.93 5.41 -0.95
C SER A 40 -18.92 6.76 -1.66
N THR A 41 -17.95 7.62 -1.37
CA THR A 41 -17.79 8.90 -2.09
C THR A 41 -17.34 8.71 -3.54
N ILE A 42 -16.75 7.57 -3.88
CA ILE A 42 -16.16 7.28 -5.20
C ILE A 42 -16.74 6.00 -5.79
N LEU A 43 -16.83 4.93 -5.01
CA LEU A 43 -17.35 3.66 -5.47
C LEU A 43 -18.84 3.53 -5.17
N ARG A 44 -19.55 2.87 -6.06
CA ARG A 44 -20.95 2.53 -5.88
C ARG A 44 -21.07 1.27 -5.01
N HIS A 45 -22.09 1.21 -4.18
CA HIS A 45 -22.42 -0.02 -3.46
C HIS A 45 -22.77 -1.15 -4.46
N TYR A 46 -22.29 -2.37 -4.20
CA TYR A 46 -22.57 -3.54 -5.01
C TYR A 46 -24.09 -3.85 -4.99
N ASP A 47 -24.64 -4.10 -6.16
CA ASP A 47 -26.04 -4.49 -6.34
C ASP A 47 -26.09 -5.68 -7.32
N ALA A 48 -26.52 -6.84 -6.83
CA ALA A 48 -26.61 -8.06 -7.63
C ALA A 48 -27.48 -7.90 -8.89
N ALA A 49 -28.51 -7.06 -8.85
CA ALA A 49 -29.38 -6.81 -10.00
C ALA A 49 -28.67 -6.04 -11.12
N LEU A 50 -27.72 -5.17 -10.78
CA LEU A 50 -26.98 -4.33 -11.72
C LEU A 50 -25.62 -4.95 -12.10
N ASP A 51 -24.94 -5.56 -11.13
CA ASP A 51 -23.56 -6.05 -11.27
C ASP A 51 -23.49 -7.56 -11.60
N GLY A 52 -24.67 -8.22 -11.57
CA GLY A 52 -24.81 -9.66 -11.73
C GLY A 52 -24.51 -10.43 -10.44
N GLU A 53 -25.16 -11.56 -10.27
CA GLU A 53 -25.03 -12.40 -9.07
C GLU A 53 -23.62 -12.95 -8.90
N ILE A 54 -23.21 -13.13 -7.65
CA ILE A 54 -22.01 -13.89 -7.27
C ILE A 54 -22.38 -15.36 -7.41
N SER A 55 -21.93 -15.98 -8.50
CA SER A 55 -22.24 -17.39 -8.81
C SER A 55 -21.07 -18.04 -9.54
N GLN A 56 -20.93 -19.37 -9.38
CA GLN A 56 -19.86 -20.12 -10.06
C GLN A 56 -19.93 -20.02 -11.58
N GLU A 57 -21.13 -19.81 -12.14
CA GLU A 57 -21.30 -19.64 -13.60
C GLU A 57 -20.65 -18.38 -14.12
N ASN A 58 -20.71 -17.30 -13.36
CA ASN A 58 -20.16 -15.98 -13.74
C ASN A 58 -18.66 -15.85 -13.43
N LYS A 59 -18.09 -16.77 -12.67
CA LYS A 59 -16.72 -16.65 -12.15
C LYS A 59 -15.66 -16.36 -13.23
N TYR A 60 -15.71 -17.05 -14.36
CA TYR A 60 -14.71 -16.85 -15.43
C TYR A 60 -14.87 -15.49 -16.11
N ALA A 61 -16.10 -15.05 -16.35
CA ALA A 61 -16.37 -13.72 -16.90
C ALA A 61 -15.89 -12.60 -15.95
N ASP A 62 -16.12 -12.76 -14.64
CA ASP A 62 -15.65 -11.82 -13.63
C ASP A 62 -14.11 -11.82 -13.51
N MET A 63 -13.46 -12.96 -13.68
CA MET A 63 -12.00 -13.03 -13.73
C MET A 63 -11.43 -12.30 -14.94
N ASP A 64 -12.03 -12.43 -16.12
CA ASP A 64 -11.60 -11.74 -17.33
C ASP A 64 -11.82 -10.23 -17.19
N LYS A 65 -12.99 -9.81 -16.70
CA LYS A 65 -13.27 -8.40 -16.39
C LYS A 65 -12.25 -7.82 -15.39
N ARG A 66 -11.89 -8.57 -14.35
CA ARG A 66 -10.88 -8.14 -13.38
C ARG A 66 -9.48 -8.05 -14.00
N ARG A 67 -9.15 -8.95 -14.92
CA ARG A 67 -7.89 -8.91 -15.66
C ARG A 67 -7.78 -7.66 -16.54
N GLU A 68 -8.86 -7.26 -17.20
CA GLU A 68 -8.91 -6.02 -18.00
C GLU A 68 -8.75 -4.75 -17.15
N ALA A 69 -9.19 -4.80 -15.87
CA ALA A 69 -9.04 -3.71 -14.91
C ALA A 69 -7.70 -3.72 -14.15
N CYS A 70 -6.76 -4.61 -14.53
CA CYS A 70 -5.41 -4.64 -13.95
C CYS A 70 -4.53 -3.52 -14.48
N THR A 71 -3.43 -3.30 -13.78
CA THR A 71 -2.38 -2.35 -14.18
C THR A 71 -1.70 -2.78 -15.47
N ASP A 72 -1.48 -1.82 -16.38
CA ASP A 72 -0.77 -2.02 -17.66
C ASP A 72 0.71 -2.30 -17.45
N VAL A 73 1.31 -1.64 -16.44
CA VAL A 73 2.73 -1.76 -16.08
C VAL A 73 2.85 -1.93 -14.58
N PHE A 74 3.73 -2.83 -14.15
CA PHE A 74 4.12 -2.98 -12.76
C PHE A 74 5.63 -3.23 -12.69
N ASP A 75 6.35 -2.33 -12.01
CA ASP A 75 7.79 -2.40 -11.75
C ASP A 75 8.04 -2.22 -10.25
N TYR A 76 9.06 -2.89 -9.71
CA TYR A 76 9.35 -2.83 -8.27
C TYR A 76 10.85 -2.94 -7.99
N GLY A 77 11.27 -2.30 -6.89
CA GLY A 77 12.61 -2.40 -6.34
C GLY A 77 12.58 -2.77 -4.87
N THR A 78 13.65 -2.45 -4.16
CA THR A 78 13.80 -2.80 -2.75
C THR A 78 12.88 -1.97 -1.84
N ASP A 79 12.67 -0.70 -2.20
CA ASP A 79 11.99 0.30 -1.40
C ASP A 79 10.90 1.06 -2.16
N TYR A 80 10.57 0.61 -3.36
CA TYR A 80 9.53 1.21 -4.18
C TYR A 80 8.79 0.17 -5.03
N PHE A 81 7.60 0.55 -5.47
CA PHE A 81 6.99 0.00 -6.66
C PHE A 81 6.30 1.09 -7.47
N TYR A 82 6.21 0.86 -8.76
CA TYR A 82 5.62 1.73 -9.74
C TYR A 82 4.56 0.97 -10.52
N SER A 83 3.48 1.64 -10.86
CA SER A 83 2.38 1.04 -11.61
C SER A 83 1.74 2.07 -12.53
N GLU A 84 1.34 1.64 -13.71
CA GLU A 84 0.49 2.41 -14.62
C GLU A 84 -0.87 1.72 -14.73
N ILE A 85 -1.93 2.50 -14.64
CA ILE A 85 -3.30 2.00 -14.78
C ILE A 85 -4.14 3.01 -15.55
N THR A 86 -4.98 2.50 -16.45
CA THR A 86 -5.94 3.32 -17.18
C THR A 86 -7.33 3.08 -16.57
N SER A 87 -7.96 4.15 -16.08
CA SER A 87 -9.29 4.10 -15.49
C SER A 87 -10.31 4.84 -16.35
N GLY A 88 -11.53 4.31 -16.44
CA GLY A 88 -12.62 4.97 -17.16
C GLY A 88 -13.25 6.14 -16.39
N SER A 89 -13.11 6.16 -15.08
CA SER A 89 -13.66 7.16 -14.16
C SER A 89 -12.73 7.35 -12.95
N GLU A 90 -13.08 8.27 -12.05
CA GLU A 90 -12.45 8.38 -10.75
C GLU A 90 -12.72 7.10 -9.94
N GLN A 91 -11.68 6.44 -9.44
CA GLN A 91 -11.76 5.14 -8.75
C GLN A 91 -10.65 5.01 -7.70
N TYR A 92 -10.65 3.87 -6.99
CA TYR A 92 -9.53 3.44 -6.17
C TYR A 92 -8.74 2.34 -6.88
N ALA A 93 -7.45 2.59 -7.10
CA ALA A 93 -6.50 1.55 -7.49
C ALA A 93 -6.05 0.80 -6.23
N PHE A 94 -6.39 -0.47 -6.17
CA PHE A 94 -6.11 -1.37 -5.06
C PHE A 94 -4.85 -2.19 -5.33
N PHE A 95 -4.02 -2.34 -4.30
CA PHE A 95 -2.78 -3.11 -4.35
C PHE A 95 -2.75 -4.13 -3.23
N SER A 96 -2.54 -5.40 -3.56
CA SER A 96 -2.40 -6.50 -2.59
C SER A 96 -1.03 -6.44 -1.88
N VAL A 97 -0.67 -5.24 -1.38
CA VAL A 97 0.55 -4.96 -0.63
C VAL A 97 0.13 -4.54 0.78
N PRO A 98 0.72 -5.12 1.84
CA PRO A 98 0.38 -4.77 3.21
C PRO A 98 0.57 -3.27 3.48
N TYR A 99 -0.43 -2.68 4.12
CA TYR A 99 -0.36 -1.28 4.55
C TYR A 99 0.66 -1.11 5.67
N ASP A 100 1.50 -0.09 5.54
CA ASP A 100 2.39 0.39 6.60
C ASP A 100 2.50 1.92 6.51
N LYS A 101 2.61 2.58 7.66
CA LYS A 101 2.75 4.05 7.75
C LYS A 101 4.04 4.59 7.12
N ALA A 102 5.01 3.73 6.86
CA ALA A 102 6.26 4.10 6.19
C ALA A 102 6.13 4.20 4.66
N TRP A 103 5.01 3.75 4.10
CA TRP A 103 4.70 3.96 2.69
C TRP A 103 4.25 5.40 2.42
N SER A 104 4.72 5.96 1.34
CA SER A 104 4.22 7.18 0.71
C SER A 104 3.84 6.88 -0.73
N ALA A 105 2.86 7.61 -1.27
CA ALA A 105 2.42 7.45 -2.64
C ALA A 105 2.39 8.77 -3.40
N THR A 106 2.61 8.68 -4.71
CA THR A 106 2.30 9.75 -5.64
C THR A 106 1.47 9.20 -6.80
N VAL A 107 0.48 9.97 -7.24
CA VAL A 107 -0.32 9.71 -8.45
C VAL A 107 -0.09 10.88 -9.39
N ASN A 108 0.37 10.59 -10.61
CA ASN A 108 0.68 11.60 -11.62
C ASN A 108 1.67 12.68 -11.11
N GLY A 109 2.63 12.27 -10.26
CA GLY A 109 3.63 13.15 -9.67
C GLY A 109 3.14 14.01 -8.49
N LYS A 110 1.87 13.92 -8.11
CA LYS A 110 1.31 14.59 -6.93
C LYS A 110 1.22 13.64 -5.75
N SER A 111 1.48 14.14 -4.54
CA SER A 111 1.30 13.33 -3.31
C SER A 111 -0.14 12.83 -3.21
N ALA A 112 -0.29 11.56 -2.91
CA ALA A 112 -1.59 10.89 -2.76
C ALA A 112 -1.67 10.23 -1.38
N GLU A 113 -2.86 10.26 -0.79
CA GLU A 113 -3.16 9.54 0.43
C GLU A 113 -3.28 8.04 0.14
N ILE A 114 -2.68 7.23 1.02
CA ILE A 114 -2.80 5.79 0.97
C ILE A 114 -3.90 5.37 1.94
N LEU A 115 -4.98 4.82 1.43
CA LEU A 115 -6.03 4.23 2.24
C LEU A 115 -5.62 2.82 2.69
N ASN A 116 -5.89 2.53 3.95
CA ASN A 116 -5.77 1.19 4.50
C ASN A 116 -7.11 0.47 4.32
N ILE A 117 -7.19 -0.45 3.37
CA ILE A 117 -8.38 -1.26 3.11
C ILE A 117 -8.09 -2.69 3.55
N ASN A 118 -8.64 -3.11 4.68
CA ASN A 118 -8.42 -4.45 5.27
C ASN A 118 -6.93 -4.83 5.41
N GLY A 119 -6.07 -3.88 5.79
CA GLY A 119 -4.62 -4.10 5.93
C GLY A 119 -3.84 -4.01 4.61
N LEU A 120 -4.47 -3.70 3.49
CA LEU A 120 -3.86 -3.53 2.18
C LEU A 120 -3.98 -2.07 1.70
N MET A 121 -3.25 -1.73 0.66
CA MET A 121 -3.16 -0.35 0.19
C MET A 121 -4.08 -0.05 -0.99
N ALA A 122 -4.73 1.11 -0.94
CA ALA A 122 -5.42 1.69 -2.07
C ALA A 122 -5.08 3.18 -2.22
N VAL A 123 -5.08 3.68 -3.45
CA VAL A 123 -4.93 5.11 -3.75
C VAL A 123 -5.99 5.55 -4.75
N LYS A 124 -6.43 6.79 -4.59
CA LYS A 124 -7.37 7.41 -5.52
C LYS A 124 -6.69 7.69 -6.86
N VAL A 125 -7.37 7.39 -7.96
CA VAL A 125 -6.93 7.66 -9.34
C VAL A 125 -8.03 8.38 -10.10
N ASP A 126 -7.63 9.25 -11.02
CA ASP A 126 -8.55 9.99 -11.89
C ASP A 126 -8.91 9.18 -13.14
N ALA A 127 -9.89 9.64 -13.89
CA ALA A 127 -10.18 9.11 -15.22
C ALA A 127 -8.98 9.31 -16.16
N GLY A 128 -8.70 8.31 -17.00
CA GLY A 128 -7.56 8.30 -17.90
C GLY A 128 -6.36 7.52 -17.38
N LYS A 129 -5.19 7.78 -17.98
CA LYS A 129 -3.94 7.11 -17.62
C LYS A 129 -3.37 7.70 -16.32
N ASN A 130 -3.06 6.84 -15.36
CA ASN A 130 -2.47 7.21 -14.08
C ASN A 130 -1.12 6.52 -13.89
N CYS A 131 -0.13 7.29 -13.47
CA CYS A 131 1.19 6.82 -13.08
C CYS A 131 1.28 6.87 -11.56
N ILE A 132 1.37 5.71 -10.92
CA ILE A 132 1.34 5.55 -9.46
C ILE A 132 2.72 5.09 -9.01
N ARG A 133 3.28 5.77 -8.03
CA ARG A 133 4.56 5.37 -7.43
C ARG A 133 4.40 5.31 -5.92
N PHE A 134 4.82 4.20 -5.34
CA PHE A 134 4.95 4.02 -3.90
C PHE A 134 6.43 3.99 -3.52
N HIS A 135 6.75 4.57 -2.37
CA HIS A 135 8.08 4.55 -1.79
C HIS A 135 8.01 4.24 -0.31
N TYR A 136 8.82 3.28 0.14
CA TYR A 136 8.90 2.82 1.52
C TYR A 136 10.09 3.45 2.24
N SER A 137 9.85 4.17 3.33
CA SER A 137 10.89 4.83 4.11
C SER A 137 10.67 4.63 5.62
N PRO A 138 11.15 3.53 6.21
CA PRO A 138 10.92 3.22 7.61
C PRO A 138 11.69 4.16 8.54
N THR A 139 10.99 5.07 9.22
CA THR A 139 11.57 6.01 10.18
C THR A 139 12.42 5.34 11.26
N PRO A 140 12.04 4.16 11.85
CA PRO A 140 12.85 3.49 12.86
C PRO A 140 14.25 3.09 12.36
N LEU A 141 14.40 2.76 11.08
CA LEU A 141 15.70 2.43 10.48
C LEU A 141 16.64 3.64 10.51
N TRP A 142 16.16 4.80 10.11
CA TRP A 142 16.95 6.04 10.11
C TRP A 142 17.35 6.46 11.51
N CYS A 143 16.46 6.33 12.49
CA CYS A 143 16.78 6.55 13.89
C CYS A 143 17.87 5.59 14.39
N GLY A 144 17.77 4.32 14.05
CA GLY A 144 18.77 3.31 14.42
C GLY A 144 20.15 3.59 13.82
N ILE A 145 20.21 3.98 12.57
CA ILE A 145 21.44 4.40 11.90
C ILE A 145 22.05 5.62 12.61
N GLY A 146 21.25 6.62 12.97
CA GLY A 146 21.70 7.79 13.69
C GLY A 146 22.32 7.48 15.05
N VAL A 147 21.65 6.65 15.86
CA VAL A 147 22.17 6.19 17.17
C VAL A 147 23.46 5.41 17.01
N SER A 148 23.55 4.53 16.03
CA SER A 148 24.77 3.75 15.76
C SER A 148 25.94 4.64 15.36
N ALA A 149 25.73 5.62 14.49
CA ALA A 149 26.75 6.57 14.07
C ALA A 149 27.28 7.41 15.25
N ILE A 150 26.39 7.90 16.13
CA ILE A 150 26.76 8.62 17.34
C ILE A 150 27.59 7.74 18.27
N SER A 151 27.20 6.48 18.47
CA SER A 151 27.92 5.55 19.33
C SER A 151 29.34 5.25 18.83
N ILE A 152 29.49 5.08 17.52
CA ILE A 152 30.80 4.88 16.87
C ILE A 152 31.69 6.13 17.09
N LEU A 153 31.12 7.32 16.88
CA LEU A 153 31.85 8.58 17.08
C LEU A 153 32.34 8.76 18.51
N LEU A 154 31.47 8.53 19.49
CA LEU A 154 31.81 8.62 20.92
C LEU A 154 32.91 7.61 21.29
N THR A 155 32.83 6.39 20.78
CA THR A 155 33.84 5.35 20.99
C THR A 155 35.19 5.77 20.40
N ALA A 156 35.21 6.33 19.20
CA ALA A 156 36.45 6.83 18.57
C ALA A 156 37.07 7.98 19.38
N ILE A 157 36.26 8.95 19.83
CA ILE A 157 36.70 10.05 20.68
C ILE A 157 37.31 9.50 21.98
N TYR A 158 36.67 8.57 22.65
CA TYR A 158 37.13 7.97 23.89
C TYR A 158 38.50 7.26 23.70
N LEU A 159 38.66 6.49 22.63
CA LEU A 159 39.93 5.80 22.30
C LEU A 159 41.08 6.77 21.99
N LEU A 160 40.79 7.86 21.25
CA LEU A 160 41.76 8.90 20.92
C LEU A 160 42.21 9.67 22.16
N ALA A 161 41.27 10.06 23.02
CA ALA A 161 41.57 10.73 24.30
C ALA A 161 42.42 9.84 25.23
N GLY A 162 42.07 8.56 25.33
CA GLY A 162 42.86 7.58 26.10
C GLY A 162 44.27 7.38 25.58
N ARG A 163 44.49 7.41 24.27
CA ARG A 163 45.81 7.36 23.66
C ARG A 163 46.66 8.61 23.96
N ARG A 164 46.05 9.80 23.93
CA ARG A 164 46.74 11.07 24.27
C ARG A 164 47.15 11.09 25.73
N SER A 165 46.28 10.68 26.67
CA SER A 165 46.60 10.62 28.08
C SER A 165 47.77 9.66 28.42
N ARG A 166 47.85 8.53 27.70
CA ARG A 166 48.98 7.56 27.87
C ARG A 166 50.29 8.08 27.34
N LYS A 167 50.30 8.87 26.23
CA LYS A 167 51.51 9.51 25.73
C LYS A 167 52.04 10.57 26.69
N SER A 168 51.21 11.44 27.20
CA SER A 168 51.61 12.47 28.18
C SER A 168 52.22 11.91 29.46
N LYS A 169 51.76 10.75 29.96
CA LYS A 169 52.37 10.08 31.11
C LYS A 169 53.72 9.44 30.86
N LYS A 170 54.08 9.12 29.59
CA LYS A 170 55.38 8.56 29.24
C LYS A 170 56.48 9.61 29.01
N GLU A 171 56.12 10.88 28.80
CA GLU A 171 57.06 11.98 28.61
C GLU A 171 57.43 12.66 29.94
N VAL A 172 56.83 12.30 31.04
CA VAL A 172 57.03 12.89 32.38
C VAL A 172 57.84 11.92 33.31
N LEU A 173 58.19 10.74 32.84
CA LEU A 173 59.05 9.75 33.50
C LEU A 173 60.42 9.62 32.80
#